data_60415ca78f8b55140bdaa6d1415016ae
#
_entry.id   60415ca78f8b55140bdaa6d1415016ae
#
_cell.length_a   1.000
_cell.length_b   1.000
_cell.length_c   1.000
_cell.angle_alpha   90.00
_cell.angle_beta   90.00
_cell.angle_gamma   90.00
#
_symmetry.space_group_name_H-M   'P 1'
#
loop_
_entity.id
_entity.type
_entity.pdbx_description
1 polymer ?
#
loop_
_entity_poly.entity_id
_entity_poly.type
_entity_poly.pdbx_seq_one_letter_code
_entity_poly.pdbx_strand_id
1 'polypeptide(L)'
;MYSGEGLCRIEKIGIPDFQSEKRNYYFLQKADDHSRIYVPTDTTLPMRKPLTAAEANQFLESLSMVRIDIPRKPDNKKWLPVIKDTVRPQTAEAMVKTIRMIRLLHPDGKIPAEEKTILTRTEKRLFDEIAFALHVSETDAESRVKSALKTLTIQESLQSNDEEKEP
;
A
#
# COMPACT_ATOMS: atom_id res chain seq x y z
N MET A 1 -7.30 5.11 -7.48
CA MET A 1 -5.92 4.63 -7.25
C MET A 1 -5.30 4.19 -8.56
N TYR A 2 -4.16 4.72 -8.92
CA TYR A 2 -3.39 4.33 -10.09
C TYR A 2 -2.00 3.83 -9.66
N SER A 3 -1.56 2.74 -10.29
CA SER A 3 -0.30 2.08 -9.92
C SER A 3 0.89 3.05 -10.00
N GLY A 4 1.60 3.18 -8.91
CA GLY A 4 2.76 4.06 -8.84
C GLY A 4 2.45 5.49 -8.44
N GLU A 5 1.24 6.02 -8.67
CA GLU A 5 0.89 7.42 -8.49
C GLU A 5 -0.10 7.71 -7.34
N GLY A 6 -0.73 6.68 -6.80
CA GLY A 6 -1.67 6.82 -5.69
C GLY A 6 -3.06 7.31 -6.12
N LEU A 7 -3.64 8.21 -5.33
CA LEU A 7 -4.95 8.81 -5.61
C LEU A 7 -4.88 9.77 -6.79
N CYS A 8 -5.72 9.51 -7.80
CA CYS A 8 -5.87 10.38 -8.96
C CYS A 8 -7.34 10.57 -9.30
N ARG A 9 -7.69 11.75 -9.77
CA ARG A 9 -8.99 12.06 -10.38
C ARG A 9 -8.89 11.88 -11.88
N ILE A 10 -9.86 11.18 -12.49
CA ILE A 10 -10.00 11.15 -13.95
C ILE A 10 -10.71 12.45 -14.36
N GLU A 11 -10.01 13.34 -15.07
CA GLU A 11 -10.60 14.58 -15.58
C GLU A 11 -11.39 14.34 -16.85
N LYS A 12 -10.81 13.61 -17.80
CA LYS A 12 -11.44 13.22 -19.08
C LYS A 12 -10.73 12.03 -19.70
N ILE A 13 -11.34 11.48 -20.76
CA ILE A 13 -10.74 10.50 -21.67
C ILE A 13 -10.70 11.16 -23.05
N GLY A 14 -9.56 11.07 -23.74
CA GLY A 14 -9.41 11.66 -25.06
C GLY A 14 -8.00 11.51 -25.62
N ILE A 15 -7.75 12.15 -26.73
CA ILE A 15 -6.46 12.18 -27.40
C ILE A 15 -5.69 13.42 -26.91
N PRO A 16 -4.47 13.31 -26.36
CA PRO A 16 -3.67 14.47 -25.99
C PRO A 16 -3.18 15.23 -27.21
N ASP A 17 -3.08 16.54 -27.11
CA ASP A 17 -2.64 17.43 -28.20
C ASP A 17 -1.20 17.19 -28.69
N PHE A 18 -0.37 16.55 -27.83
CA PHE A 18 1.04 16.23 -28.16
C PHE A 18 1.20 14.89 -28.89
N GLN A 19 0.11 14.13 -29.08
CA GLN A 19 0.13 12.80 -29.69
C GLN A 19 -0.23 12.89 -31.17
N SER A 20 0.62 12.35 -32.03
CA SER A 20 0.33 12.21 -33.47
C SER A 20 -0.57 11.02 -33.79
N GLU A 21 -0.59 9.98 -32.92
CA GLU A 21 -1.43 8.81 -33.06
C GLU A 21 -2.79 9.01 -32.41
N LYS A 22 -3.87 8.53 -33.07
CA LYS A 22 -5.24 8.60 -32.53
C LYS A 22 -5.49 7.55 -31.44
N ARG A 23 -4.78 7.65 -30.31
CA ARG A 23 -4.93 6.76 -29.17
C ARG A 23 -5.57 7.51 -28.01
N ASN A 24 -6.53 6.90 -27.34
CA ASN A 24 -7.20 7.47 -26.19
C ASN A 24 -6.35 7.33 -24.92
N TYR A 25 -6.40 8.35 -24.07
CA TYR A 25 -5.73 8.42 -22.77
C TYR A 25 -6.72 8.82 -21.68
N TYR A 26 -6.51 8.29 -20.48
CA TYR A 26 -7.04 8.88 -19.27
C TYR A 26 -6.19 10.12 -18.93
N PHE A 27 -6.84 11.25 -18.77
CA PHE A 27 -6.23 12.47 -18.23
C PHE A 27 -6.43 12.41 -16.72
N LEU A 28 -5.39 12.13 -16.00
CA LEU A 28 -5.42 11.99 -14.55
C LEU A 28 -4.81 13.22 -13.88
N GLN A 29 -5.46 13.72 -12.85
CA GLN A 29 -4.88 14.70 -11.93
C GLN A 29 -4.57 14.01 -10.61
N LYS A 30 -3.32 14.10 -10.15
CA LYS A 30 -2.89 13.58 -8.85
C LYS A 30 -3.56 14.38 -7.73
N ALA A 31 -3.88 13.71 -6.63
CA ALA A 31 -4.52 14.35 -5.48
C ALA A 31 -3.51 15.14 -4.61
N ASP A 32 -2.24 14.74 -4.60
CA ASP A 32 -1.20 15.30 -3.75
C ASP A 32 -0.61 16.63 -4.29
N ASP A 33 -0.13 16.63 -5.53
CA ASP A 33 0.58 17.78 -6.13
C ASP A 33 -0.16 18.43 -7.31
N HIS A 34 -1.37 17.93 -7.61
CA HIS A 34 -2.21 18.36 -8.75
C HIS A 34 -1.55 18.22 -10.13
N SER A 35 -0.43 17.49 -10.22
CA SER A 35 0.21 17.21 -11.50
C SER A 35 -0.70 16.37 -12.40
N ARG A 36 -0.54 16.56 -13.72
CA ARG A 36 -1.29 15.82 -14.73
C ARG A 36 -0.50 14.65 -15.27
N ILE A 37 -1.16 13.51 -15.38
CA ILE A 37 -0.60 12.28 -15.92
C ILE A 37 -1.50 11.83 -17.07
N TYR A 38 -0.87 11.39 -18.14
CA TYR A 38 -1.57 10.83 -19.30
C TYR A 38 -1.30 9.34 -19.37
N VAL A 39 -2.35 8.54 -19.24
CA VAL A 39 -2.26 7.08 -19.19
C VAL A 39 -3.04 6.50 -20.35
N PRO A 40 -2.42 5.69 -21.22
CA PRO A 40 -3.15 5.04 -22.30
C PRO A 40 -4.32 4.20 -21.76
N THR A 41 -5.48 4.24 -22.45
CA THR A 41 -6.67 3.51 -21.98
C THR A 41 -6.53 1.99 -22.04
N ASP A 42 -5.58 1.48 -22.80
CA ASP A 42 -5.20 0.07 -22.94
C ASP A 42 -4.03 -0.33 -22.01
N THR A 43 -3.72 0.50 -21.00
CA THR A 43 -2.67 0.19 -20.01
C THR A 43 -2.95 -1.11 -19.30
N THR A 44 -1.90 -1.90 -19.05
CA THR A 44 -1.92 -3.10 -18.21
C THR A 44 -1.62 -2.78 -16.73
N LEU A 45 -1.28 -1.52 -16.43
CA LEU A 45 -0.99 -1.11 -15.05
C LEU A 45 -2.28 -1.08 -14.22
N PRO A 46 -2.25 -1.58 -12.97
CA PRO A 46 -3.43 -1.65 -12.15
C PRO A 46 -4.06 -0.27 -11.90
N MET A 47 -5.34 -0.17 -12.21
CA MET A 47 -6.21 0.93 -11.82
C MET A 47 -7.39 0.38 -11.05
N ARG A 48 -7.68 0.93 -9.88
CA ARG A 48 -8.85 0.53 -9.07
C ARG A 48 -9.51 1.74 -8.43
N LYS A 49 -10.74 1.57 -8.03
CA LYS A 49 -11.41 2.55 -7.16
C LYS A 49 -10.71 2.57 -5.80
N PRO A 50 -10.64 3.73 -5.11
CA PRO A 50 -10.27 3.77 -3.71
C PRO A 50 -11.33 3.06 -2.86
N LEU A 51 -10.97 2.72 -1.63
CA LEU A 51 -11.91 2.17 -0.66
C LEU A 51 -13.07 3.15 -0.41
N THR A 52 -14.26 2.62 -0.19
CA THR A 52 -15.37 3.37 0.39
C THR A 52 -15.17 3.52 1.89
N ALA A 53 -15.91 4.42 2.55
CA ALA A 53 -15.83 4.59 4.00
C ALA A 53 -16.14 3.29 4.77
N ALA A 54 -17.11 2.51 4.31
CA ALA A 54 -17.47 1.22 4.91
C ALA A 54 -16.33 0.21 4.78
N GLU A 55 -15.75 0.06 3.59
CA GLU A 55 -14.61 -0.82 3.33
C GLU A 55 -13.37 -0.39 4.11
N ALA A 56 -13.10 0.91 4.23
CA ALA A 56 -11.97 1.43 5.01
C ALA A 56 -12.11 1.12 6.52
N ASN A 57 -13.31 1.27 7.09
CA ASN A 57 -13.55 0.92 8.49
C ASN A 57 -13.41 -0.60 8.70
N GLN A 58 -14.05 -1.42 7.86
CA GLN A 58 -13.92 -2.88 7.91
C GLN A 58 -12.46 -3.33 7.75
N PHE A 59 -11.71 -2.69 6.86
CA PHE A 59 -10.29 -2.95 6.66
C PHE A 59 -9.49 -2.65 7.94
N LEU A 60 -9.69 -1.48 8.56
CA LEU A 60 -9.00 -1.11 9.81
C LEU A 60 -9.32 -2.09 10.95
N GLU A 61 -10.56 -2.54 11.08
CA GLU A 61 -10.97 -3.56 12.05
C GLU A 61 -10.32 -4.92 11.77
N SER A 62 -10.26 -5.31 10.49
CA SER A 62 -9.66 -6.58 10.09
C SER A 62 -8.14 -6.63 10.26
N LEU A 63 -7.46 -5.47 10.34
CA LEU A 63 -6.01 -5.42 10.51
C LEU A 63 -5.53 -6.14 11.77
N SER A 64 -6.35 -6.17 12.83
CA SER A 64 -6.06 -6.93 14.06
C SER A 64 -6.12 -8.46 13.88
N MET A 65 -6.69 -8.95 12.78
CA MET A 65 -6.90 -10.38 12.52
C MET A 65 -6.02 -10.92 11.38
N VAL A 66 -5.31 -10.06 10.65
CA VAL A 66 -4.49 -10.48 9.48
C VAL A 66 -3.20 -11.12 9.93
N ARG A 67 -3.13 -12.46 9.89
CA ARG A 67 -1.85 -13.17 9.93
C ARG A 67 -1.06 -12.87 8.66
N ILE A 68 0.21 -12.52 8.82
CA ILE A 68 1.11 -12.34 7.68
C ILE A 68 2.10 -13.49 7.70
N ASP A 69 1.90 -14.42 6.78
CA ASP A 69 2.92 -15.39 6.47
C ASP A 69 4.05 -14.69 5.73
N ILE A 70 5.20 -14.57 6.39
CA ILE A 70 6.41 -14.13 5.71
C ILE A 70 6.82 -15.29 4.80
N PRO A 71 6.92 -15.08 3.48
CA PRO A 71 7.40 -16.13 2.59
C PRO A 71 8.77 -16.64 3.08
N ARG A 72 9.01 -17.95 3.03
CA ARG A 72 10.36 -18.48 3.30
C ARG A 72 11.36 -17.71 2.46
N LYS A 73 12.44 -17.26 3.11
CA LYS A 73 13.54 -16.60 2.42
C LYS A 73 13.99 -17.49 1.25
N PRO A 74 13.92 -17.01 0.02
CA PRO A 74 14.45 -17.79 -1.11
C PRO A 74 15.93 -18.03 -0.88
N ASP A 75 16.40 -19.28 -0.98
CA ASP A 75 17.82 -19.61 -0.87
C ASP A 75 18.61 -18.68 -1.79
N ASN A 76 19.59 -17.96 -1.21
CA ASN A 76 20.48 -17.00 -1.88
C ASN A 76 19.85 -15.75 -2.50
N LYS A 77 18.63 -15.34 -2.16
CA LYS A 77 17.99 -14.15 -2.75
C LYS A 77 17.80 -13.01 -1.73
N LYS A 78 17.96 -11.80 -2.24
CA LYS A 78 17.65 -10.56 -1.53
C LYS A 78 16.13 -10.45 -1.34
N TRP A 79 15.66 -9.88 -0.25
CA TRP A 79 14.23 -9.67 0.03
C TRP A 79 13.55 -8.68 -0.91
N LEU A 80 14.31 -7.75 -1.49
CA LEU A 80 13.79 -6.69 -2.34
C LEU A 80 12.88 -7.16 -3.49
N PRO A 81 13.17 -8.24 -4.25
CA PRO A 81 12.25 -8.75 -5.27
C PRO A 81 10.91 -9.22 -4.66
N VAL A 82 10.96 -9.92 -3.52
CA VAL A 82 9.75 -10.40 -2.82
C VAL A 82 8.90 -9.22 -2.34
N ILE A 83 9.53 -8.18 -1.77
CA ILE A 83 8.87 -6.95 -1.35
C ILE A 83 8.19 -6.26 -2.55
N LYS A 84 8.89 -6.13 -3.68
CA LYS A 84 8.35 -5.54 -4.92
C LYS A 84 7.15 -6.33 -5.45
N ASP A 85 7.20 -7.65 -5.41
CA ASP A 85 6.10 -8.51 -5.84
C ASP A 85 4.90 -8.43 -4.88
N THR A 86 5.14 -8.34 -3.57
CA THR A 86 4.09 -8.21 -2.56
C THR A 86 3.31 -6.90 -2.72
N VAL A 87 3.96 -5.79 -3.04
CA VAL A 87 3.29 -4.49 -3.21
C VAL A 87 2.65 -4.31 -4.59
N ARG A 88 2.99 -5.13 -5.57
CA ARG A 88 2.53 -5.01 -6.97
C ARG A 88 1.01 -4.90 -7.15
N PRO A 89 0.15 -5.66 -6.40
CA PRO A 89 -1.30 -5.55 -6.55
C PRO A 89 -1.87 -4.18 -6.17
N GLN A 90 -1.15 -3.36 -5.39
CA GLN A 90 -1.57 -2.02 -4.95
C GLN A 90 -2.94 -2.00 -4.22
N THR A 91 -3.35 -3.11 -3.62
CA THR A 91 -4.49 -3.16 -2.71
C THR A 91 -4.09 -2.72 -1.30
N ALA A 92 -5.05 -2.31 -0.48
CA ALA A 92 -4.78 -1.94 0.90
C ALA A 92 -4.13 -3.08 1.70
N GLU A 93 -4.58 -4.33 1.47
CA GLU A 93 -3.98 -5.53 2.09
C GLU A 93 -2.54 -5.76 1.63
N ALA A 94 -2.25 -5.63 0.33
CA ALA A 94 -0.90 -5.77 -0.21
C ALA A 94 0.04 -4.70 0.36
N MET A 95 -0.46 -3.47 0.54
CA MET A 95 0.29 -2.39 1.17
C MET A 95 0.62 -2.70 2.62
N VAL A 96 -0.36 -3.16 3.42
CA VAL A 96 -0.14 -3.57 4.81
C VAL A 96 0.82 -4.74 4.92
N LYS A 97 0.65 -5.78 4.10
CA LYS A 97 1.59 -6.91 4.05
C LYS A 97 3.02 -6.44 3.80
N THR A 98 3.22 -5.54 2.85
CA THR A 98 4.53 -4.98 2.52
C THR A 98 5.13 -4.20 3.69
N ILE A 99 4.36 -3.31 4.32
CA ILE A 99 4.78 -2.52 5.48
C ILE A 99 5.24 -3.43 6.61
N ARG A 100 4.42 -4.43 6.97
CA ARG A 100 4.75 -5.38 8.04
C ARG A 100 5.95 -6.24 7.70
N MET A 101 6.02 -6.78 6.48
CA MET A 101 7.15 -7.58 6.04
C MET A 101 8.46 -6.82 6.17
N ILE A 102 8.55 -5.57 5.70
CA ILE A 102 9.77 -4.77 5.82
C ILE A 102 10.12 -4.53 7.29
N ARG A 103 9.15 -4.22 8.16
CA ARG A 103 9.39 -4.00 9.59
C ARG A 103 9.85 -5.25 10.33
N LEU A 104 9.28 -6.42 9.99
CA LEU A 104 9.67 -7.70 10.58
C LEU A 104 11.05 -8.18 10.12
N LEU A 105 11.44 -7.85 8.88
CA LEU A 105 12.77 -8.15 8.35
C LEU A 105 13.87 -7.28 8.98
N HIS A 106 13.50 -6.12 9.51
CA HIS A 106 14.43 -5.14 10.08
C HIS A 106 13.98 -4.67 11.47
N PRO A 107 13.98 -5.57 12.47
CA PRO A 107 13.50 -5.24 13.83
C PRO A 107 14.38 -4.19 14.52
N ASP A 108 15.65 -4.06 14.11
CA ASP A 108 16.60 -3.05 14.57
C ASP A 108 16.43 -1.68 13.89
N GLY A 109 15.49 -1.56 12.95
CA GLY A 109 15.21 -0.33 12.21
C GLY A 109 16.22 0.02 11.11
N LYS A 110 17.24 -0.82 10.87
CA LYS A 110 18.26 -0.60 9.83
C LYS A 110 17.79 -1.08 8.46
N ILE A 111 16.84 -0.34 7.89
CA ILE A 111 16.22 -0.68 6.61
C ILE A 111 17.11 -0.20 5.45
N PRO A 112 17.45 -1.08 4.47
CA PRO A 112 18.17 -0.69 3.26
C PRO A 112 17.46 0.43 2.50
N ALA A 113 18.20 1.30 1.81
CA ALA A 113 17.67 2.52 1.20
C ALA A 113 16.51 2.26 0.20
N GLU A 114 16.62 1.23 -0.65
CA GLU A 114 15.56 0.88 -1.60
C GLU A 114 14.29 0.38 -0.88
N GLU A 115 14.43 -0.47 0.14
CA GLU A 115 13.31 -0.98 0.93
C GLU A 115 12.66 0.15 1.74
N LYS A 116 13.45 1.07 2.29
CA LYS A 116 12.97 2.28 2.96
C LYS A 116 12.16 3.17 2.03
N THR A 117 12.59 3.32 0.79
CA THR A 117 11.84 4.07 -0.24
C THR A 117 10.49 3.42 -0.53
N ILE A 118 10.45 2.08 -0.66
CA ILE A 118 9.21 1.32 -0.84
C ILE A 118 8.30 1.50 0.38
N LEU A 119 8.84 1.35 1.59
CA LEU A 119 8.10 1.49 2.84
C LEU A 119 7.42 2.88 2.91
N THR A 120 8.20 3.95 2.83
CA THR A 120 7.68 5.33 2.93
C THR A 120 6.61 5.62 1.87
N ARG A 121 6.83 5.19 0.63
CA ARG A 121 5.86 5.37 -0.46
C ARG A 121 4.57 4.56 -0.23
N THR A 122 4.70 3.35 0.28
CA THR A 122 3.57 2.45 0.55
C THR A 122 2.75 2.96 1.73
N GLU A 123 3.39 3.42 2.80
CA GLU A 123 2.73 4.05 3.95
C GLU A 123 1.95 5.28 3.53
N LYS A 124 2.59 6.21 2.80
CA LYS A 124 1.91 7.42 2.32
C LYS A 124 0.67 7.09 1.51
N ARG A 125 0.74 6.17 0.57
CA ARG A 125 -0.42 5.78 -0.26
C ARG A 125 -1.56 5.17 0.54
N LEU A 126 -1.23 4.34 1.52
CA LEU A 126 -2.23 3.74 2.41
C LEU A 126 -2.92 4.83 3.23
N PHE A 127 -2.16 5.77 3.80
CA PHE A 127 -2.71 6.87 4.61
C PHE A 127 -3.57 7.80 3.75
N ASP A 128 -3.11 8.18 2.57
CA ASP A 128 -3.87 9.00 1.61
C ASP A 128 -5.20 8.33 1.24
N GLU A 129 -5.21 7.02 1.00
CA GLU A 129 -6.44 6.28 0.66
C GLU A 129 -7.42 6.22 1.83
N ILE A 130 -6.94 5.95 3.04
CA ILE A 130 -7.77 5.92 4.25
C ILE A 130 -8.29 7.32 4.58
N ALA A 131 -7.45 8.36 4.47
CA ALA A 131 -7.85 9.74 4.66
C ALA A 131 -8.97 10.15 3.69
N PHE A 132 -8.82 9.80 2.42
CA PHE A 132 -9.83 10.05 1.39
C PHE A 132 -11.13 9.30 1.66
N ALA A 133 -11.03 8.00 1.97
CA ALA A 133 -12.20 7.15 2.19
C ALA A 133 -13.03 7.57 3.42
N LEU A 134 -12.36 7.99 4.49
CA LEU A 134 -13.00 8.36 5.76
C LEU A 134 -13.25 9.86 5.91
N HIS A 135 -12.85 10.69 4.93
CA HIS A 135 -12.93 12.16 4.99
C HIS A 135 -12.24 12.74 6.24
N VAL A 136 -11.09 12.22 6.60
CA VAL A 136 -10.28 12.67 7.74
C VAL A 136 -8.94 13.26 7.26
N SER A 137 -8.18 13.88 8.16
CA SER A 137 -6.83 14.35 7.85
C SER A 137 -5.86 13.18 7.61
N GLU A 138 -4.77 13.44 6.89
CA GLU A 138 -3.70 12.44 6.68
C GLU A 138 -3.11 11.98 8.04
N THR A 139 -2.94 12.90 8.99
CA THR A 139 -2.46 12.60 10.34
C THR A 139 -3.40 11.70 11.13
N ASP A 140 -4.73 11.90 11.00
CA ASP A 140 -5.72 11.04 11.64
C ASP A 140 -5.74 9.64 11.01
N ALA A 141 -5.65 9.56 9.69
CA ALA A 141 -5.56 8.30 8.96
C ALA A 141 -4.29 7.52 9.36
N GLU A 142 -3.14 8.18 9.39
CA GLU A 142 -1.87 7.62 9.85
C GLU A 142 -1.99 7.06 11.28
N SER A 143 -2.58 7.84 12.20
CA SER A 143 -2.79 7.44 13.58
C SER A 143 -3.64 6.18 13.70
N ARG A 144 -4.76 6.11 12.95
CA ARG A 144 -5.67 4.95 12.92
C ARG A 144 -4.97 3.70 12.40
N VAL A 145 -4.26 3.80 11.28
CA VAL A 145 -3.52 2.67 10.69
C VAL A 145 -2.41 2.22 11.63
N LYS A 146 -1.63 3.13 12.18
CA LYS A 146 -0.55 2.79 13.13
C LYS A 146 -1.08 2.14 14.41
N SER A 147 -2.21 2.59 14.93
CA SER A 147 -2.86 1.98 16.10
C SER A 147 -3.34 0.56 15.80
N ALA A 148 -4.00 0.35 14.66
CA ALA A 148 -4.43 -0.97 14.23
C ALA A 148 -3.25 -1.94 14.02
N LEU A 149 -2.14 -1.45 13.47
CA LEU A 149 -0.92 -2.25 13.28
C LEU A 149 -0.21 -2.60 14.60
N LYS A 150 -0.24 -1.71 15.61
CA LYS A 150 0.36 -1.98 16.93
C LYS A 150 -0.37 -3.09 17.70
N THR A 151 -1.69 -3.13 17.61
CA THR A 151 -2.51 -4.16 18.26
C THR A 151 -2.09 -5.57 17.81
N LEU A 152 -1.72 -5.73 16.54
CA LEU A 152 -1.25 -6.98 15.99
C LEU A 152 0.10 -7.45 16.56
N THR A 153 1.05 -6.55 16.70
CA THR A 153 2.39 -6.90 17.23
C THR A 153 2.30 -7.45 18.64
N ILE A 154 1.37 -6.94 19.45
CA ILE A 154 1.11 -7.45 20.82
C ILE A 154 0.52 -8.87 20.78
N GLN A 155 -0.42 -9.14 19.88
CA GLN A 155 -1.03 -10.47 19.76
C GLN A 155 -0.04 -11.53 19.25
N GLU A 156 0.83 -11.20 18.29
CA GLU A 156 1.88 -12.10 17.80
C GLU A 156 2.90 -12.43 18.92
N SER A 157 3.25 -11.46 19.74
CA SER A 157 4.16 -11.66 20.88
C SER A 157 3.57 -12.54 21.99
N LEU A 158 2.25 -12.49 22.19
CA LEU A 158 1.55 -13.33 23.16
C LEU A 158 1.45 -14.78 22.67
N GLN A 159 1.18 -15.01 21.39
CA GLN A 159 1.07 -16.35 20.81
C GLN A 159 2.41 -17.09 20.74
N SER A 160 3.52 -16.40 20.42
CA SER A 160 4.86 -17.01 20.42
C SER A 160 5.33 -17.44 21.82
N ASN A 161 4.86 -16.81 22.89
CA ASN A 161 5.18 -17.21 24.26
C ASN A 161 4.36 -18.42 24.75
N ASP A 162 3.21 -18.70 24.14
CA ASP A 162 2.38 -19.87 24.49
C ASP A 162 2.86 -21.15 23.77
N GLU A 163 3.43 -21.03 22.58
CA GLU A 163 3.99 -22.20 21.83
C GLU A 163 5.33 -22.71 22.40
N GLU A 164 6.08 -21.90 23.15
CA GLU A 164 7.32 -22.34 23.82
C GLU A 164 7.10 -23.03 25.18
N LYS A 165 5.87 -23.16 25.66
CA LYS A 165 5.52 -23.69 26.98
C LYS A 165 4.84 -25.07 26.98
N GLU A 166 4.75 -25.76 25.88
CA GLU A 166 4.34 -27.19 25.90
C GLU A 166 5.59 -28.09 26.03
N PRO A 167 5.62 -28.94 27.07
CA PRO A 167 6.76 -29.85 27.34
C PRO A 167 6.84 -31.02 26.39
#